data_8c37056ba6dbfd895c5416e587ac37eb
#
_entry.id   8c37056ba6dbfd895c5416e587ac37eb
#
_cell.length_a   1.000
_cell.length_b   1.000
_cell.length_c   1.000
_cell.angle_alpha   90.00
_cell.angle_beta   90.00
_cell.angle_gamma   90.00
#
_symmetry.space_group_name_H-M   'P 1'
#
loop_
_entity.id
_entity.type
_entity.pdbx_description
1 polymer ?
#
loop_
_entity_poly.entity_id
_entity_poly.type
_entity_poly.pdbx_seq_one_letter_code
_entity_poly.pdbx_strand_id
1 'polypeptide(L)'
;MKKKKLFIAITLSNYLIDRTGTPKVVMSHQVAANDAGIKYVALFPIGGSSKFAKRLFSNSFGVICDGKFAGVFSLEAFLARVRRLLDGEYELGCIYIHHFMGWNLESIAGIVSSYPKVQLVVYAHDYYLCCTNYNLIQDSTQLCGSARLGDAQCVGCAYYADSIIREDCIWRLLHNELHRIVFACPSSVVERMVQSFHPEAKGHCTVIPHQRYVGIYLDNKEMLP
;
A
#
# COMPACT_ATOMS: atom_id res chain seq x y z
N MET A 1 -8.07 2.28 32.18
CA MET A 1 -8.78 2.88 31.04
C MET A 1 -8.46 2.07 29.77
N LYS A 2 -9.43 1.84 28.88
CA LYS A 2 -9.20 1.18 27.59
C LYS A 2 -8.42 2.14 26.70
N LYS A 3 -7.29 1.67 26.11
CA LYS A 3 -6.47 2.47 25.19
C LYS A 3 -7.25 2.77 23.90
N LYS A 4 -7.03 3.97 23.34
CA LYS A 4 -7.54 4.34 22.01
C LYS A 4 -6.75 3.62 20.92
N LYS A 5 -7.37 3.33 19.79
CA LYS A 5 -6.66 2.72 18.67
C LYS A 5 -5.85 3.77 17.89
N LEU A 6 -4.70 3.32 17.39
CA LEU A 6 -3.84 4.02 16.43
C LEU A 6 -3.69 3.13 15.21
N PHE A 7 -3.84 3.69 14.01
CA PHE A 7 -3.52 3.02 12.76
C PHE A 7 -2.36 3.75 12.07
N ILE A 8 -1.45 2.97 11.46
CA ILE A 8 -0.37 3.48 10.61
C ILE A 8 -0.70 3.07 9.18
N ALA A 9 -0.58 4.01 8.24
CA ALA A 9 -0.79 3.77 6.81
C ALA A 9 0.46 4.18 6.02
N ILE A 10 1.04 3.28 5.26
CA ILE A 10 2.15 3.51 4.34
C ILE A 10 1.55 3.75 2.96
N THR A 11 1.70 4.95 2.41
CA THR A 11 0.97 5.39 1.23
C THR A 11 1.89 5.72 0.05
N LEU A 12 1.32 5.85 -1.15
CA LEU A 12 2.04 6.19 -2.37
C LEU A 12 2.54 7.65 -2.37
N SER A 13 1.74 8.57 -1.84
CA SER A 13 1.96 10.01 -1.95
C SER A 13 1.23 10.78 -0.85
N ASN A 14 1.46 12.09 -0.78
CA ASN A 14 0.73 12.99 0.10
C ASN A 14 -0.72 13.17 -0.39
N TYR A 15 -1.67 12.47 0.23
CA TYR A 15 -3.08 12.51 -0.16
C TYR A 15 -3.78 13.87 0.13
N LEU A 16 -3.14 14.79 0.86
CA LEU A 16 -3.68 16.14 1.04
C LEU A 16 -3.61 16.97 -0.25
N ILE A 17 -2.66 16.66 -1.11
CA ILE A 17 -2.43 17.36 -2.38
C ILE A 17 -2.67 16.48 -3.60
N ASP A 18 -2.35 15.19 -3.53
CA ASP A 18 -2.59 14.22 -4.61
C ASP A 18 -4.03 13.71 -4.54
N ARG A 19 -4.74 13.83 -5.65
CA ARG A 19 -6.16 13.46 -5.80
C ARG A 19 -6.39 12.26 -6.71
N THR A 20 -5.35 11.47 -6.99
CA THR A 20 -5.46 10.24 -7.78
C THR A 20 -6.14 9.09 -7.01
N GLY A 21 -6.24 7.91 -7.60
CA GLY A 21 -7.03 6.79 -7.07
C GLY A 21 -6.65 6.37 -5.65
N THR A 22 -5.42 5.86 -5.47
CA THR A 22 -4.94 5.39 -4.16
C THR A 22 -5.01 6.45 -3.05
N PRO A 23 -4.55 7.70 -3.25
CA PRO A 23 -4.70 8.77 -2.28
C PRO A 23 -6.13 9.05 -1.84
N LYS A 24 -7.12 8.94 -2.73
CA LYS A 24 -8.54 9.09 -2.37
C LYS A 24 -9.01 7.99 -1.42
N VAL A 25 -8.58 6.75 -1.65
CA VAL A 25 -8.90 5.62 -0.75
C VAL A 25 -8.27 5.86 0.62
N VAL A 26 -6.99 6.28 0.69
CA VAL A 26 -6.31 6.60 1.95
C VAL A 26 -7.04 7.71 2.72
N MET A 27 -7.45 8.77 2.01
CA MET A 27 -8.22 9.86 2.62
C MET A 27 -9.56 9.37 3.19
N SER A 28 -10.26 8.50 2.46
CA SER A 28 -11.52 7.92 2.94
C SER A 28 -11.31 7.05 4.17
N HIS A 29 -10.22 6.28 4.23
CA HIS A 29 -9.86 5.50 5.41
C HIS A 29 -9.53 6.38 6.62
N GLN A 30 -8.81 7.48 6.40
CA GLN A 30 -8.50 8.45 7.47
C GLN A 30 -9.79 9.06 8.04
N VAL A 31 -10.72 9.49 7.19
CA VAL A 31 -12.01 10.04 7.64
C VAL A 31 -12.77 9.00 8.46
N ALA A 32 -12.96 7.80 7.94
CA ALA A 32 -13.65 6.72 8.64
C ALA A 32 -12.99 6.33 9.96
N ALA A 33 -11.66 6.32 10.02
CA ALA A 33 -10.91 6.06 11.27
C ALA A 33 -11.17 7.14 12.30
N ASN A 34 -11.09 8.42 11.91
CA ASN A 34 -11.33 9.54 12.82
C ASN A 34 -12.77 9.57 13.32
N ASP A 35 -13.76 9.28 12.47
CA ASP A 35 -15.17 9.17 12.86
C ASP A 35 -15.39 8.05 13.89
N ALA A 36 -14.60 6.99 13.82
CA ALA A 36 -14.57 5.91 14.79
C ALA A 36 -13.72 6.19 16.06
N GLY A 37 -13.16 7.40 16.20
CA GLY A 37 -12.29 7.79 17.31
C GLY A 37 -10.90 7.15 17.26
N ILE A 38 -10.47 6.66 16.10
CA ILE A 38 -9.17 6.02 15.87
C ILE A 38 -8.21 7.07 15.31
N LYS A 39 -7.04 7.19 15.92
CA LYS A 39 -5.96 8.03 15.41
C LYS A 39 -5.35 7.41 14.15
N TYR A 40 -5.27 8.20 13.08
CA TYR A 40 -4.76 7.74 11.78
C TYR A 40 -3.47 8.48 11.40
N VAL A 41 -2.39 7.75 11.23
CA VAL A 41 -1.06 8.27 10.88
C VAL A 41 -0.67 7.72 9.53
N ALA A 42 -0.66 8.57 8.52
CA ALA A 42 -0.25 8.22 7.17
C ALA A 42 1.18 8.68 6.88
N LEU A 43 1.94 7.82 6.24
CA LEU A 43 3.33 8.03 5.85
C LEU A 43 3.41 8.03 4.33
N PHE A 44 4.21 8.92 3.75
CA PHE A 44 4.42 8.98 2.30
C PHE A 44 5.88 9.25 1.94
N PRO A 45 6.39 8.70 0.82
CA PRO A 45 7.78 8.88 0.41
C PRO A 45 8.03 10.31 -0.03
N ILE A 46 9.24 10.82 0.24
CA ILE A 46 9.68 12.15 -0.17
C ILE A 46 10.71 12.01 -1.30
N GLY A 47 10.78 12.99 -2.18
CA GLY A 47 11.80 13.07 -3.22
C GLY A 47 11.26 12.90 -4.64
N GLY A 48 9.99 12.52 -4.82
CA GLY A 48 9.36 12.44 -6.14
C GLY A 48 10.18 11.65 -7.17
N SER A 49 10.24 12.12 -8.42
CA SER A 49 11.04 11.51 -9.50
C SER A 49 12.52 11.90 -9.51
N SER A 50 12.92 12.92 -8.75
CA SER A 50 14.30 13.42 -8.72
C SER A 50 15.24 12.41 -8.05
N LYS A 51 16.25 11.93 -8.81
CA LYS A 51 17.31 11.06 -8.26
C LYS A 51 18.09 11.72 -7.13
N PHE A 52 18.32 13.03 -7.22
CA PHE A 52 19.01 13.80 -6.19
C PHE A 52 18.19 13.89 -4.90
N ALA A 53 16.93 14.24 -4.99
CA ALA A 53 16.05 14.30 -3.84
C ALA A 53 15.85 12.91 -3.19
N LYS A 54 15.71 11.83 -3.98
CA LYS A 54 15.67 10.45 -3.47
C LYS A 54 16.94 10.11 -2.67
N ARG A 55 18.11 10.50 -3.13
CA ARG A 55 19.37 10.25 -2.41
C ARG A 55 19.46 11.08 -1.12
N LEU A 56 19.01 12.32 -1.15
CA LEU A 56 19.06 13.22 0.01
C LEU A 56 18.08 12.81 1.11
N PHE A 57 16.90 12.29 0.73
CA PHE A 57 15.81 11.91 1.63
C PHE A 57 15.56 10.40 1.69
N SER A 58 16.53 9.58 1.32
CA SER A 58 16.38 8.12 1.20
C SER A 58 15.85 7.43 2.46
N ASN A 59 16.13 7.99 3.64
CA ASN A 59 15.73 7.46 4.95
C ASN A 59 14.68 8.34 5.66
N SER A 60 14.05 9.26 4.92
CA SER A 60 13.05 10.16 5.46
C SER A 60 11.74 10.05 4.69
N PHE A 61 10.64 10.30 5.38
CA PHE A 61 9.30 10.29 4.80
C PHE A 61 8.43 11.37 5.45
N GLY A 62 7.43 11.82 4.72
CA GLY A 62 6.42 12.74 5.22
C GLY A 62 5.40 12.01 6.07
N VAL A 63 4.88 12.70 7.07
CA VAL A 63 3.88 12.18 8.01
C VAL A 63 2.66 13.10 8.02
N ILE A 64 1.49 12.49 7.91
CA ILE A 64 0.19 13.14 8.08
C ILE A 64 -0.50 12.47 9.27
N CYS A 65 -0.97 13.26 10.22
CA CYS A 65 -1.70 12.79 11.39
C CYS A 65 -3.11 13.39 11.39
N ASP A 66 -4.11 12.51 11.34
CA ASP A 66 -5.52 12.90 11.35
C ASP A 66 -5.85 14.00 10.33
N GLY A 67 -5.34 13.85 9.08
CA GLY A 67 -5.57 14.79 7.98
C GLY A 67 -4.74 16.08 8.04
N LYS A 68 -3.73 16.18 8.92
CA LYS A 68 -2.84 17.33 9.02
C LYS A 68 -1.39 16.92 8.81
N PHE A 69 -0.65 17.67 7.99
CA PHE A 69 0.77 17.43 7.81
C PHE A 69 1.53 17.66 9.13
N ALA A 70 2.21 16.64 9.60
CA ALA A 70 2.92 16.63 10.88
C ALA A 70 4.44 16.89 10.73
N GLY A 71 4.97 16.81 9.52
CA GLY A 71 6.40 17.06 9.24
C GLY A 71 7.06 15.91 8.48
N VAL A 72 8.38 15.98 8.42
CA VAL A 72 9.27 14.98 7.80
C VAL A 72 10.09 14.32 8.89
N PHE A 73 10.17 12.99 8.85
CA PHE A 73 10.83 12.21 9.90
C PHE A 73 11.79 11.20 9.29
N SER A 74 12.89 10.91 10.01
CA SER A 74 13.64 9.67 9.83
C SER A 74 12.86 8.49 10.44
N LEU A 75 13.25 7.27 10.11
CA LEU A 75 12.65 6.07 10.69
C LEU A 75 12.74 6.07 12.22
N GLU A 76 13.92 6.38 12.77
CA GLU A 76 14.17 6.38 14.22
C GLU A 76 13.32 7.44 14.94
N ALA A 77 13.25 8.65 14.38
CA ALA A 77 12.46 9.74 14.95
C ALA A 77 10.96 9.41 14.95
N PHE A 78 10.49 8.79 13.87
CA PHE A 78 9.12 8.32 13.75
C PHE A 78 8.80 7.23 14.77
N LEU A 79 9.62 6.17 14.85
CA LEU A 79 9.42 5.07 15.81
C LEU A 79 9.45 5.56 17.26
N ALA A 80 10.36 6.49 17.60
CA ALA A 80 10.41 7.09 18.91
C ALA A 80 9.12 7.88 19.23
N ARG A 81 8.54 8.58 18.23
CA ARG A 81 7.28 9.29 18.41
C ARG A 81 6.10 8.36 18.61
N VAL A 82 6.01 7.30 17.81
CA VAL A 82 4.96 6.28 17.95
C VAL A 82 5.07 5.59 19.30
N ARG A 83 6.27 5.22 19.75
CA ARG A 83 6.48 4.60 21.08
C ARG A 83 5.89 5.45 22.19
N ARG A 84 6.14 6.78 22.21
CA ARG A 84 5.55 7.68 23.20
C ARG A 84 4.01 7.69 23.19
N LEU A 85 3.40 7.56 22.01
CA LEU A 85 1.93 7.43 21.91
C LEU A 85 1.45 6.10 22.50
N LEU A 86 2.17 5.00 22.27
CA LEU A 86 1.83 3.66 22.75
C LEU A 86 2.09 3.48 24.26
N ASP A 87 3.11 4.15 24.79
CA ASP A 87 3.37 4.21 26.26
C ASP A 87 2.25 4.98 26.98
N GLY A 88 1.61 5.93 26.30
CA GLY A 88 0.48 6.71 26.78
C GLY A 88 -0.88 6.02 26.56
N GLU A 89 -1.76 6.75 25.90
CA GLU A 89 -3.20 6.41 25.76
C GLU A 89 -3.56 5.57 24.51
N TYR A 90 -2.59 5.22 23.66
CA TYR A 90 -2.86 4.51 22.40
C TYR A 90 -2.36 3.07 22.41
N GLU A 91 -2.99 2.22 21.59
CA GLU A 91 -2.50 0.91 21.18
C GLU A 91 -2.51 0.83 19.65
N LEU A 92 -1.48 0.22 19.06
CA LEU A 92 -1.41 0.04 17.62
C LEU A 92 -2.33 -1.09 17.19
N GLY A 93 -3.35 -0.77 16.41
CA GLY A 93 -4.36 -1.73 16.00
C GLY A 93 -4.07 -2.38 14.65
N CYS A 94 -3.50 -1.61 13.70
CA CYS A 94 -3.24 -2.11 12.35
C CYS A 94 -2.15 -1.27 11.66
N ILE A 95 -1.40 -1.92 10.77
CA ILE A 95 -0.54 -1.26 9.80
C ILE A 95 -1.10 -1.54 8.41
N TYR A 96 -1.46 -0.49 7.67
CA TYR A 96 -1.91 -0.55 6.29
C TYR A 96 -0.74 -0.24 5.36
N ILE A 97 -0.50 -1.08 4.36
CA ILE A 97 0.44 -0.82 3.28
C ILE A 97 -0.39 -0.63 2.01
N HIS A 98 -0.61 0.62 1.65
CA HIS A 98 -1.36 0.96 0.44
C HIS A 98 -0.50 0.87 -0.81
N HIS A 99 0.81 1.12 -0.71
CA HIS A 99 1.69 1.00 -1.87
C HIS A 99 3.17 0.94 -1.47
N PHE A 100 3.97 0.27 -2.31
CA PHE A 100 5.43 0.20 -2.14
C PHE A 100 6.19 1.15 -3.08
N MET A 101 5.54 1.73 -4.09
CA MET A 101 6.17 2.61 -5.07
C MET A 101 6.72 3.87 -4.40
N GLY A 102 7.96 4.22 -4.76
CA GLY A 102 8.64 5.40 -4.22
C GLY A 102 9.30 5.21 -2.86
N TRP A 103 9.03 4.12 -2.16
CA TRP A 103 9.58 3.84 -0.85
C TRP A 103 10.97 3.23 -0.87
N ASN A 104 11.77 3.55 0.14
CA ASN A 104 12.86 2.71 0.59
C ASN A 104 12.26 1.53 1.37
N LEU A 105 12.45 0.31 0.87
CA LEU A 105 11.86 -0.90 1.47
C LEU A 105 12.42 -1.21 2.86
N GLU A 106 13.66 -0.79 3.16
CA GLU A 106 14.23 -0.91 4.51
C GLU A 106 13.44 -0.09 5.54
N SER A 107 12.94 1.09 5.15
CA SER A 107 12.09 1.91 6.02
C SER A 107 10.76 1.20 6.30
N ILE A 108 10.13 0.59 5.29
CA ILE A 108 8.91 -0.21 5.49
C ILE A 108 9.21 -1.41 6.40
N ALA A 109 10.28 -2.16 6.10
CA ALA A 109 10.69 -3.30 6.90
C ALA A 109 10.95 -2.92 8.36
N GLY A 110 11.62 -1.79 8.60
CA GLY A 110 11.86 -1.27 9.95
C GLY A 110 10.58 -0.92 10.70
N ILE A 111 9.58 -0.34 10.03
CA ILE A 111 8.27 -0.07 10.64
C ILE A 111 7.55 -1.39 10.97
N VAL A 112 7.49 -2.30 10.01
CA VAL A 112 6.77 -3.58 10.15
C VAL A 112 7.38 -4.44 11.25
N SER A 113 8.71 -4.59 11.27
CA SER A 113 9.43 -5.41 12.25
C SER A 113 9.40 -4.81 13.67
N SER A 114 9.21 -3.50 13.80
CA SER A 114 9.06 -2.85 15.10
C SER A 114 7.76 -3.24 15.83
N TYR A 115 6.78 -3.81 15.12
CA TYR A 115 5.46 -4.17 15.66
C TYR A 115 5.03 -5.56 15.22
N PRO A 116 5.73 -6.65 15.64
CA PRO A 116 5.57 -7.99 15.09
C PRO A 116 4.22 -8.67 15.40
N LYS A 117 3.46 -8.12 16.35
CA LYS A 117 2.14 -8.68 16.76
C LYS A 117 0.96 -7.94 16.15
N VAL A 118 1.22 -6.91 15.35
CA VAL A 118 0.18 -6.06 14.77
C VAL A 118 -0.25 -6.61 13.41
N GLN A 119 -1.55 -6.66 13.17
CA GLN A 119 -2.12 -7.04 11.89
C GLN A 119 -1.61 -6.14 10.76
N LEU A 120 -1.22 -6.74 9.65
CA LEU A 120 -0.88 -6.04 8.41
C LEU A 120 -2.02 -6.19 7.40
N VAL A 121 -2.39 -5.08 6.76
CA VAL A 121 -3.30 -5.09 5.62
C VAL A 121 -2.55 -4.49 4.42
N VAL A 122 -2.31 -5.31 3.42
CA VAL A 122 -1.61 -4.91 2.19
C VAL A 122 -2.64 -4.74 1.08
N TYR A 123 -2.76 -3.53 0.55
CA TYR A 123 -3.70 -3.23 -0.53
C TYR A 123 -3.08 -3.50 -1.91
N ALA A 124 -3.77 -4.28 -2.72
CA ALA A 124 -3.48 -4.45 -4.13
C ALA A 124 -4.29 -3.44 -4.95
N HIS A 125 -3.97 -2.14 -4.84
CA HIS A 125 -4.68 -1.08 -5.58
C HIS A 125 -4.56 -1.21 -7.09
N ASP A 126 -3.46 -1.80 -7.53
CA ASP A 126 -3.09 -2.09 -8.89
C ASP A 126 -2.25 -3.38 -8.91
N TYR A 127 -1.55 -3.65 -10.01
CA TYR A 127 -0.75 -4.86 -10.16
C TYR A 127 0.72 -4.69 -9.71
N TYR A 128 1.06 -3.67 -8.95
CA TYR A 128 2.44 -3.42 -8.50
C TYR A 128 3.00 -4.53 -7.60
N LEU A 129 2.14 -5.30 -6.94
CA LEU A 129 2.54 -6.51 -6.20
C LEU A 129 2.97 -7.66 -7.13
N CYS A 130 2.62 -7.59 -8.41
CA CYS A 130 2.92 -8.60 -9.41
C CYS A 130 4.04 -8.18 -10.35
N CYS A 131 4.10 -6.88 -10.70
CA CYS A 131 5.04 -6.34 -11.67
C CYS A 131 5.21 -4.83 -11.45
N THR A 132 6.41 -4.28 -11.73
CA THR A 132 6.63 -2.82 -11.68
C THR A 132 5.83 -2.08 -12.75
N ASN A 133 5.39 -2.77 -13.80
CA ASN A 133 4.36 -2.30 -14.71
C ASN A 133 2.97 -2.47 -14.05
N TYR A 134 2.64 -1.55 -13.18
CA TYR A 134 1.45 -1.60 -12.32
C TYR A 134 0.11 -1.67 -13.07
N ASN A 135 0.08 -1.31 -14.36
CA ASN A 135 -1.10 -1.44 -15.22
C ASN A 135 -1.13 -2.76 -16.01
N LEU A 136 -0.03 -3.54 -16.04
CA LEU A 136 0.16 -4.71 -16.88
C LEU A 136 -0.13 -4.46 -18.36
N ILE A 137 0.17 -3.26 -18.86
CA ILE A 137 -0.01 -2.89 -20.27
C ILE A 137 1.35 -2.96 -20.95
N GLN A 138 1.48 -3.87 -21.90
CA GLN A 138 2.66 -4.03 -22.75
C GLN A 138 2.51 -3.14 -23.99
N ASP A 139 3.60 -2.45 -24.37
CA ASP A 139 3.68 -1.61 -25.58
C ASP A 139 2.53 -0.58 -25.71
N SER A 140 2.02 -0.09 -24.57
CA SER A 140 0.94 0.91 -24.46
C SER A 140 -0.42 0.49 -25.03
N THR A 141 -0.57 -0.74 -25.50
CA THR A 141 -1.79 -1.18 -26.21
C THR A 141 -2.32 -2.55 -25.82
N GLN A 142 -1.49 -3.45 -25.32
CA GLN A 142 -1.89 -4.82 -25.03
C GLN A 142 -1.77 -5.13 -23.55
N LEU A 143 -2.77 -5.82 -23.00
CA LEU A 143 -2.68 -6.35 -21.64
C LEU A 143 -1.60 -7.44 -21.60
N CYS A 144 -0.70 -7.36 -20.63
CA CYS A 144 0.27 -8.41 -20.36
C CYS A 144 -0.46 -9.70 -19.95
N GLY A 145 -0.29 -10.76 -20.74
CA GLY A 145 -0.90 -12.06 -20.48
C GLY A 145 -0.10 -12.96 -19.52
N SER A 146 0.97 -12.44 -18.89
CA SER A 146 1.76 -13.21 -17.92
C SER A 146 0.93 -13.65 -16.72
N ALA A 147 1.07 -14.93 -16.36
CA ALA A 147 0.51 -15.49 -15.13
C ALA A 147 1.49 -15.39 -13.94
N ARG A 148 2.76 -15.17 -14.21
CA ARG A 148 3.83 -14.96 -13.23
C ARG A 148 4.99 -14.20 -13.85
N LEU A 149 5.83 -13.60 -12.99
CA LEU A 149 7.04 -12.95 -13.46
C LEU A 149 8.03 -13.99 -14.04
N GLY A 150 8.60 -13.68 -15.21
CA GLY A 150 9.51 -14.60 -15.91
C GLY A 150 8.86 -15.51 -16.97
N ASP A 151 7.56 -15.38 -17.19
CA ASP A 151 6.88 -16.04 -18.31
C ASP A 151 7.42 -15.55 -19.67
N ALA A 152 7.05 -16.26 -20.74
CA ALA A 152 7.49 -15.95 -22.11
C ALA A 152 7.22 -14.48 -22.51
N GLN A 153 6.13 -13.89 -22.04
CA GLN A 153 5.78 -12.49 -22.26
C GLN A 153 6.73 -11.49 -21.61
N CYS A 154 7.53 -11.93 -20.64
CA CYS A 154 8.55 -11.09 -19.99
C CYS A 154 9.83 -10.99 -20.81
N VAL A 155 10.03 -11.86 -21.82
CA VAL A 155 11.20 -11.81 -22.69
C VAL A 155 11.18 -10.51 -23.51
N GLY A 156 12.22 -9.67 -23.35
CA GLY A 156 12.30 -8.36 -24.02
C GLY A 156 11.42 -7.26 -23.41
N CYS A 157 10.64 -7.55 -22.36
CA CYS A 157 9.84 -6.54 -21.68
C CYS A 157 10.73 -5.52 -20.95
N ALA A 158 10.50 -4.23 -21.21
CA ALA A 158 11.28 -3.13 -20.61
C ALA A 158 11.19 -3.06 -19.06
N TYR A 159 10.15 -3.63 -18.49
CA TYR A 159 9.92 -3.64 -17.03
C TYR A 159 10.51 -4.87 -16.33
N TYR A 160 10.94 -5.90 -17.09
CA TYR A 160 11.28 -7.21 -16.51
C TYR A 160 12.44 -7.17 -15.52
N ALA A 161 13.54 -6.52 -15.88
CA ALA A 161 14.73 -6.45 -15.01
C ALA A 161 14.44 -5.73 -13.69
N ASP A 162 13.77 -4.58 -13.74
CA ASP A 162 13.37 -3.84 -12.55
C ASP A 162 12.33 -4.61 -11.71
N SER A 163 11.45 -5.35 -12.39
CA SER A 163 10.40 -6.13 -11.72
C SER A 163 10.96 -7.28 -10.90
N ILE A 164 11.92 -8.04 -11.42
CA ILE A 164 12.55 -9.14 -10.68
C ILE A 164 13.17 -8.63 -9.38
N ILE A 165 13.97 -7.55 -9.47
CA ILE A 165 14.68 -7.01 -8.30
C ILE A 165 13.69 -6.47 -7.28
N ARG A 166 12.70 -5.71 -7.75
CA ARG A 166 11.75 -5.03 -6.87
C ARG A 166 10.77 -6.00 -6.22
N GLU A 167 10.27 -6.93 -7.00
CA GLU A 167 9.34 -7.96 -6.56
C GLU A 167 10.00 -8.86 -5.52
N ASP A 168 11.20 -9.38 -5.78
CA ASP A 168 11.95 -10.19 -4.82
C ASP A 168 12.14 -9.46 -3.47
N CYS A 169 12.48 -8.17 -3.49
CA CYS A 169 12.63 -7.38 -2.28
C CYS A 169 11.30 -7.20 -1.51
N ILE A 170 10.19 -6.94 -2.24
CA ILE A 170 8.86 -6.78 -1.63
C ILE A 170 8.41 -8.11 -1.03
N TRP A 171 8.51 -9.20 -1.79
CA TRP A 171 8.00 -10.50 -1.35
C TRP A 171 8.85 -11.13 -0.27
N ARG A 172 10.16 -10.90 -0.19
CA ARG A 172 10.96 -11.27 0.99
C ARG A 172 10.43 -10.61 2.26
N LEU A 173 10.07 -9.33 2.19
CA LEU A 173 9.48 -8.65 3.33
C LEU A 173 8.11 -9.25 3.68
N LEU A 174 7.24 -9.43 2.71
CA LEU A 174 5.88 -9.94 2.91
C LEU A 174 5.87 -11.40 3.36
N HIS A 175 6.74 -12.25 2.80
CA HIS A 175 6.82 -13.67 3.13
C HIS A 175 7.08 -13.92 4.61
N ASN A 176 7.98 -13.15 5.22
CA ASN A 176 8.29 -13.26 6.64
C ASN A 176 7.09 -12.88 7.54
N GLU A 177 6.13 -12.15 6.99
CA GLU A 177 4.99 -11.59 7.72
C GLU A 177 3.65 -12.21 7.33
N LEU A 178 3.63 -13.23 6.44
CA LEU A 178 2.40 -13.83 5.90
C LEU A 178 1.41 -14.24 6.99
N HIS A 179 1.90 -14.77 8.11
CA HIS A 179 1.08 -15.22 9.23
C HIS A 179 0.14 -14.15 9.81
N ARG A 180 0.38 -12.88 9.51
CA ARG A 180 -0.40 -11.74 9.99
C ARG A 180 -0.82 -10.76 8.87
N ILE A 181 -0.69 -11.16 7.60
CA ILE A 181 -1.08 -10.35 6.46
C ILE A 181 -2.50 -10.71 6.01
N VAL A 182 -3.25 -9.66 5.65
CA VAL A 182 -4.42 -9.75 4.78
C VAL A 182 -4.15 -8.91 3.54
N PHE A 183 -4.21 -9.54 2.36
CA PHE A 183 -4.18 -8.81 1.08
C PHE A 183 -5.59 -8.34 0.74
N ALA A 184 -5.80 -7.03 0.74
CA ALA A 184 -7.05 -6.41 0.37
C ALA A 184 -7.06 -6.16 -1.15
N CYS A 185 -7.82 -6.95 -1.88
CA CYS A 185 -7.93 -6.89 -3.34
C CYS A 185 -9.25 -6.17 -3.73
N PRO A 186 -9.25 -5.22 -4.67
CA PRO A 186 -10.46 -4.47 -5.03
C PRO A 186 -11.49 -5.31 -5.79
N SER A 187 -11.06 -6.43 -6.37
CA SER A 187 -11.91 -7.35 -7.11
C SER A 187 -11.34 -8.77 -7.11
N SER A 188 -12.18 -9.74 -7.44
CA SER A 188 -11.75 -11.13 -7.63
C SER A 188 -10.76 -11.31 -8.79
N VAL A 189 -10.71 -10.38 -9.74
CA VAL A 189 -9.72 -10.39 -10.82
C VAL A 189 -8.33 -10.09 -10.25
N VAL A 190 -8.20 -9.03 -9.45
CA VAL A 190 -6.92 -8.67 -8.81
C VAL A 190 -6.51 -9.76 -7.82
N GLU A 191 -7.44 -10.32 -7.05
CA GLU A 191 -7.17 -11.43 -6.15
C GLU A 191 -6.56 -12.63 -6.90
N ARG A 192 -7.19 -13.08 -7.99
CA ARG A 192 -6.64 -14.18 -8.81
C ARG A 192 -5.28 -13.86 -9.39
N MET A 193 -5.05 -12.60 -9.80
CA MET A 193 -3.77 -12.16 -10.33
C MET A 193 -2.68 -12.23 -9.26
N VAL A 194 -2.93 -11.69 -8.07
CA VAL A 194 -1.98 -11.76 -6.95
C VAL A 194 -1.66 -13.22 -6.60
N GLN A 195 -2.67 -14.09 -6.51
CA GLN A 195 -2.48 -15.51 -6.20
C GLN A 195 -1.78 -16.29 -7.33
N SER A 196 -1.90 -15.84 -8.58
CA SER A 196 -1.21 -16.46 -9.73
C SER A 196 0.28 -16.13 -9.72
N PHE A 197 0.62 -14.87 -9.46
CA PHE A 197 2.02 -14.43 -9.33
C PHE A 197 2.67 -14.96 -8.06
N HIS A 198 1.91 -15.04 -6.97
CA HIS A 198 2.36 -15.39 -5.62
C HIS A 198 1.42 -16.41 -4.98
N PRO A 199 1.60 -17.71 -5.30
CA PRO A 199 0.77 -18.79 -4.77
C PRO A 199 0.68 -18.83 -3.25
N GLU A 200 1.71 -18.36 -2.55
CA GLU A 200 1.77 -18.25 -1.10
C GLU A 200 0.77 -17.23 -0.52
N ALA A 201 0.27 -16.29 -1.31
CA ALA A 201 -0.78 -15.37 -0.91
C ALA A 201 -2.17 -16.03 -0.83
N LYS A 202 -2.29 -17.28 -1.31
CA LYS A 202 -3.57 -18.02 -1.27
C LYS A 202 -3.99 -18.25 0.17
N GLY A 203 -5.24 -17.91 0.47
CA GLY A 203 -5.78 -17.96 1.84
C GLY A 203 -5.56 -16.69 2.66
N HIS A 204 -4.75 -15.75 2.16
CA HIS A 204 -4.51 -14.45 2.79
C HIS A 204 -5.20 -13.29 2.05
N CYS A 205 -5.84 -13.53 0.92
CA CYS A 205 -6.54 -12.52 0.14
C CYS A 205 -8.00 -12.37 0.57
N THR A 206 -8.48 -11.12 0.52
CA THR A 206 -9.88 -10.76 0.75
C THR A 206 -10.30 -9.71 -0.27
N VAL A 207 -11.45 -9.90 -0.91
CA VAL A 207 -11.98 -8.92 -1.85
C VAL A 207 -12.68 -7.80 -1.09
N ILE A 208 -12.10 -6.60 -1.17
CA ILE A 208 -12.62 -5.38 -0.56
C ILE A 208 -12.67 -4.30 -1.64
N PRO A 209 -13.85 -3.99 -2.21
CA PRO A 209 -13.98 -2.93 -3.20
C PRO A 209 -13.50 -1.58 -2.67
N HIS A 210 -12.78 -0.82 -3.49
CA HIS A 210 -12.21 0.48 -3.10
C HIS A 210 -13.26 1.50 -2.70
N GLN A 211 -14.43 1.48 -3.34
CA GLN A 211 -15.54 2.39 -3.07
C GLN A 211 -16.87 1.66 -3.24
N ARG A 212 -17.79 1.94 -2.34
CA ARG A 212 -19.21 1.68 -2.59
C ARG A 212 -19.78 2.97 -3.18
N TYR A 213 -20.22 2.91 -4.43
CA TYR A 213 -21.00 3.98 -5.01
C TYR A 213 -22.38 3.96 -4.34
N VAL A 214 -22.59 4.82 -3.37
CA VAL A 214 -23.92 5.06 -2.79
C VAL A 214 -24.58 6.11 -3.70
N GLY A 215 -25.59 5.70 -4.46
CA GLY A 215 -26.48 6.64 -5.17
C GLY A 215 -26.30 6.79 -6.67
N ILE A 216 -25.50 6.00 -7.38
CA ILE A 216 -25.65 5.84 -8.83
C ILE A 216 -26.44 4.55 -9.07
N TYR A 217 -27.75 4.64 -8.92
CA TYR A 217 -28.64 3.73 -9.60
C TYR A 217 -28.58 4.08 -11.09
N LEU A 218 -27.74 3.42 -11.86
CA LEU A 218 -27.99 3.28 -13.28
C LEU A 218 -29.28 2.47 -13.36
N ASP A 219 -30.35 3.15 -13.71
CA ASP A 219 -31.61 2.50 -14.06
C ASP A 219 -31.26 1.48 -15.16
N ASN A 220 -31.42 0.19 -14.85
CA ASN A 220 -31.03 -0.94 -15.72
C ASN A 220 -31.87 -1.03 -17.00
N LYS A 221 -32.37 0.08 -17.51
CA LYS A 221 -33.24 0.14 -18.70
C LYS A 221 -32.58 0.57 -19.99
N GLU A 222 -31.28 0.91 -19.97
CA GLU A 222 -30.53 1.20 -21.22
C GLU A 222 -29.17 0.50 -21.21
N MET A 223 -29.16 -0.80 -21.27
CA MET A 223 -28.05 -1.49 -21.91
C MET A 223 -28.23 -1.32 -23.42
N LEU A 224 -27.44 -0.44 -24.01
CA LEU A 224 -27.31 -0.31 -25.44
C LEU A 224 -26.82 -1.63 -26.07
N PRO A 225 -27.27 -1.91 -27.31
CA PRO A 225 -27.05 -3.16 -27.99
C PRO A 225 -25.60 -3.48 -28.30
#